data_5c6fde1e7801ec1bf3acb0e8ec36e510
#
_entry.id   5c6fde1e7801ec1bf3acb0e8ec36e510
#
_cell.length_a   1.000
_cell.length_b   1.000
_cell.length_c   1.000
_cell.angle_alpha   90.00
_cell.angle_beta   90.00
_cell.angle_gamma   90.00
#
_symmetry.space_group_name_H-M   'P 1'
#
loop_
_entity.id
_entity.type
_entity.pdbx_description
1 polymer ?
#
loop_
_entity_poly.entity_id
_entity_poly.type
_entity_poly.pdbx_seq_one_letter_code
_entity_poly.pdbx_strand_id
1 'polypeptide(L)'
;MNKNLKTLLQLTIGVLIAAALMYITFKDRSIGDLANDMKAADPFWMFMAALTLLAVYIFRALRWKLMLDSSDYPANSFNTIISMLICYLVNSVTPRIGEVARCSVLLKTDKIPIPASLGTIFTERIIDALVLFGGLGIIFLTEFQRLRDLFAVMFSNILGGMENSLWLLTGMVVVAIGGIIGLFFFLRSERARQGIAGKFHDALSTMLKASQSIFRLQKPWLFFVHTALIWLALVAMNYFFLKSLPDTQDFGVYVAILILFIGGLGWALPVPGGIGTTHYIIVQLFLAFNLSETAGQNFGLLSNGATFIFTIFFGLIAWLLFLYIVYQKENQKKNPDPAINS
;
A
#
# COMPACT_ATOMS: atom_id res chain seq x y z
N MET A 1 11.17 17.08 22.48
CA MET A 1 11.72 16.86 21.12
C MET A 1 10.78 17.52 20.12
N ASN A 2 11.29 18.44 19.30
CA ASN A 2 10.50 19.24 18.37
C ASN A 2 9.83 18.32 17.33
N LYS A 3 8.55 18.55 16.99
CA LYS A 3 7.75 17.69 16.07
C LYS A 3 8.47 17.44 14.73
N ASN A 4 9.14 18.50 14.22
CA ASN A 4 9.93 18.44 12.99
C ASN A 4 11.17 17.53 13.14
N LEU A 5 11.84 17.52 14.29
CA LEU A 5 13.01 16.69 14.57
C LEU A 5 12.62 15.19 14.63
N LYS A 6 11.47 14.86 15.21
CA LYS A 6 10.95 13.48 15.25
C LYS A 6 10.63 12.96 13.85
N THR A 7 10.00 13.78 13.02
CA THR A 7 9.69 13.41 11.63
C THR A 7 10.96 13.24 10.81
N LEU A 8 11.93 14.15 10.96
CA LEU A 8 13.22 14.05 10.28
C LEU A 8 13.96 12.76 10.68
N LEU A 9 14.01 12.46 11.99
CA LEU A 9 14.65 11.25 12.50
C LEU A 9 14.00 9.96 11.94
N GLN A 10 12.68 9.91 11.87
CA GLN A 10 11.95 8.77 11.30
C GLN A 10 12.25 8.58 9.80
N LEU A 11 12.30 9.67 9.03
CA LEU A 11 12.66 9.63 7.61
C LEU A 11 14.12 9.18 7.43
N THR A 12 15.04 9.71 8.23
CA THR A 12 16.45 9.36 8.18
C THR A 12 16.66 7.87 8.49
N ILE A 13 16.01 7.35 9.53
CA ILE A 13 16.08 5.92 9.88
C ILE A 13 15.53 5.07 8.73
N GLY A 14 14.38 5.44 8.16
CA GLY A 14 13.78 4.72 7.03
C GLY A 14 14.71 4.69 5.81
N VAL A 15 15.35 5.81 5.47
CA VAL A 15 16.32 5.90 4.37
C VAL A 15 17.57 5.06 4.65
N LEU A 16 18.08 5.08 5.89
CA LEU A 16 19.25 4.26 6.27
C LEU A 16 18.95 2.76 6.17
N ILE A 17 17.77 2.33 6.64
CA ILE A 17 17.33 0.93 6.50
C ILE A 17 17.21 0.56 5.02
N ALA A 18 16.58 1.42 4.20
CA ALA A 18 16.47 1.20 2.75
C ALA A 18 17.85 1.04 2.10
N ALA A 19 18.78 1.94 2.39
CA ALA A 19 20.13 1.92 1.82
C ALA A 19 20.91 0.67 2.26
N ALA A 20 20.82 0.28 3.52
CA ALA A 20 21.46 -0.92 4.04
C ALA A 20 20.93 -2.19 3.37
N LEU A 21 19.59 -2.33 3.25
CA LEU A 21 18.97 -3.49 2.60
C LEU A 21 19.23 -3.53 1.10
N MET A 22 19.25 -2.38 0.40
CA MET A 22 19.64 -2.31 -1.00
C MET A 22 21.09 -2.72 -1.18
N TYR A 23 22.00 -2.23 -0.33
CA TYR A 23 23.41 -2.64 -0.37
C TYR A 23 23.55 -4.16 -0.17
N ILE A 24 22.91 -4.73 0.87
CA ILE A 24 22.96 -6.18 1.13
C ILE A 24 22.42 -6.99 -0.06
N THR A 25 21.35 -6.52 -0.69
CA THR A 25 20.69 -7.21 -1.79
C THR A 25 21.52 -7.19 -3.09
N PHE A 26 22.24 -6.10 -3.36
CA PHE A 26 22.89 -5.88 -4.65
C PHE A 26 24.42 -5.75 -4.60
N LYS A 27 25.07 -5.94 -3.45
CA LYS A 27 26.52 -5.76 -3.27
C LYS A 27 27.37 -6.59 -4.22
N ASP A 28 26.88 -7.75 -4.64
CA ASP A 28 27.59 -8.71 -5.48
C ASP A 28 27.24 -8.56 -6.99
N ARG A 29 26.53 -7.48 -7.35
CA ARG A 29 26.11 -7.18 -8.73
C ARG A 29 26.66 -5.85 -9.22
N SER A 30 27.13 -5.81 -10.46
CA SER A 30 27.51 -4.55 -11.09
C SER A 30 26.29 -3.77 -11.60
N ILE A 31 26.36 -2.44 -11.58
CA ILE A 31 25.28 -1.58 -12.16
C ILE A 31 25.11 -1.87 -13.65
N GLY A 32 26.18 -2.23 -14.34
CA GLY A 32 26.13 -2.58 -15.78
C GLY A 32 25.31 -3.84 -16.03
N ASP A 33 25.48 -4.89 -15.22
CA ASP A 33 24.70 -6.12 -15.35
C ASP A 33 23.23 -5.87 -15.07
N LEU A 34 22.92 -5.14 -14.00
CA LEU A 34 21.54 -4.76 -13.67
C LEU A 34 20.89 -3.96 -14.80
N ALA A 35 21.61 -3.01 -15.41
CA ALA A 35 21.08 -2.23 -16.51
C ALA A 35 20.84 -3.08 -17.77
N ASN A 36 21.68 -4.07 -18.05
CA ASN A 36 21.51 -4.98 -19.18
C ASN A 36 20.30 -5.91 -18.96
N ASP A 37 20.14 -6.46 -17.77
CA ASP A 37 19.01 -7.31 -17.42
C ASP A 37 17.68 -6.54 -17.52
N MET A 38 17.67 -5.26 -17.10
CA MET A 38 16.49 -4.41 -17.26
C MET A 38 16.15 -4.10 -18.71
N LYS A 39 17.14 -3.97 -19.60
CA LYS A 39 16.92 -3.79 -21.04
C LYS A 39 16.33 -5.01 -21.73
N ALA A 40 16.53 -6.20 -21.16
CA ALA A 40 15.95 -7.45 -21.66
C ALA A 40 14.46 -7.61 -21.34
N ALA A 41 13.88 -6.69 -20.57
CA ALA A 41 12.47 -6.76 -20.21
C ALA A 41 11.56 -6.57 -21.44
N ASP A 42 10.59 -7.47 -21.61
CA ASP A 42 9.61 -7.44 -22.69
C ASP A 42 8.63 -6.25 -22.51
N PRO A 43 8.59 -5.30 -23.46
CA PRO A 43 7.75 -4.10 -23.38
C PRO A 43 6.24 -4.43 -23.36
N PHE A 44 5.80 -5.51 -24.00
CA PHE A 44 4.39 -5.90 -24.02
C PHE A 44 3.90 -6.26 -22.61
N TRP A 45 4.64 -7.09 -21.90
CA TRP A 45 4.27 -7.47 -20.53
C TRP A 45 4.41 -6.30 -19.55
N MET A 46 5.39 -5.42 -19.76
CA MET A 46 5.51 -4.17 -19.01
C MET A 46 4.30 -3.26 -19.21
N PHE A 47 3.81 -3.14 -20.45
CA PHE A 47 2.59 -2.38 -20.75
C PHE A 47 1.36 -3.02 -20.07
N MET A 48 1.24 -4.34 -20.09
CA MET A 48 0.17 -5.06 -19.37
C MET A 48 0.23 -4.81 -17.86
N ALA A 49 1.42 -4.80 -17.27
CA ALA A 49 1.61 -4.46 -15.86
C ALA A 49 1.19 -3.01 -15.56
N ALA A 50 1.52 -2.06 -16.43
CA ALA A 50 1.09 -0.66 -16.30
C ALA A 50 -0.44 -0.50 -16.35
N LEU A 51 -1.10 -1.18 -17.30
CA LEU A 51 -2.57 -1.17 -17.39
C LEU A 51 -3.22 -1.77 -16.14
N THR A 52 -2.67 -2.86 -15.63
CA THR A 52 -3.18 -3.50 -14.41
C THR A 52 -2.96 -2.61 -13.19
N LEU A 53 -1.83 -1.92 -13.08
CA LEU A 53 -1.60 -0.95 -12.01
C LEU A 53 -2.62 0.20 -12.05
N LEU A 54 -2.91 0.73 -13.24
CA LEU A 54 -3.95 1.74 -13.43
C LEU A 54 -5.33 1.19 -13.00
N ALA A 55 -5.65 -0.04 -13.38
CA ALA A 55 -6.89 -0.71 -12.98
C ALA A 55 -6.98 -0.85 -11.44
N VAL A 56 -5.88 -1.22 -10.76
CA VAL A 56 -5.82 -1.24 -9.28
C VAL A 56 -6.20 0.12 -8.70
N TYR A 57 -5.66 1.21 -9.23
CA TYR A 57 -5.95 2.56 -8.73
C TYR A 57 -7.41 2.95 -8.98
N ILE A 58 -7.96 2.61 -10.14
CA ILE A 58 -9.37 2.85 -10.46
C ILE A 58 -10.29 2.05 -9.55
N PHE A 59 -10.05 0.75 -9.36
CA PHE A 59 -10.89 -0.08 -8.47
C PHE A 59 -10.80 0.37 -7.01
N ARG A 60 -9.63 0.80 -6.54
CA ARG A 60 -9.48 1.40 -5.21
C ARG A 60 -10.28 2.70 -5.09
N ALA A 61 -10.24 3.56 -6.10
CA ALA A 61 -11.03 4.80 -6.11
C ALA A 61 -12.54 4.52 -6.09
N LEU A 62 -13.02 3.59 -6.91
CA LEU A 62 -14.43 3.21 -6.97
C LEU A 62 -14.89 2.56 -5.66
N ARG A 63 -14.08 1.69 -5.06
CA ARG A 63 -14.36 1.12 -3.74
C ARG A 63 -14.45 2.21 -2.66
N TRP A 64 -13.52 3.18 -2.69
CA TRP A 64 -13.54 4.29 -1.74
C TRP A 64 -14.77 5.19 -1.93
N LYS A 65 -15.18 5.45 -3.17
CA LYS A 65 -16.41 6.17 -3.47
C LYS A 65 -17.64 5.53 -2.81
N LEU A 66 -17.77 4.20 -2.87
CA LEU A 66 -18.88 3.50 -2.21
C LEU A 66 -18.95 3.79 -0.70
N MET A 67 -17.80 3.91 -0.04
CA MET A 67 -17.75 4.24 1.39
C MET A 67 -18.07 5.71 1.66
N LEU A 68 -17.66 6.63 0.78
CA LEU A 68 -18.01 8.04 0.89
C LEU A 68 -19.51 8.24 0.68
N ASP A 69 -20.08 7.64 -0.35
CA ASP A 69 -21.52 7.71 -0.64
C ASP A 69 -22.37 7.15 0.52
N SER A 70 -21.92 6.08 1.17
CA SER A 70 -22.61 5.50 2.34
C SER A 70 -22.46 6.31 3.62
N SER A 71 -21.59 7.29 3.63
CA SER A 71 -21.35 8.21 4.74
C SER A 71 -22.01 9.58 4.51
N ASP A 72 -23.02 9.64 3.64
CA ASP A 72 -23.77 10.85 3.24
C ASP A 72 -22.91 11.92 2.53
N TYR A 73 -21.78 11.52 1.95
CA TYR A 73 -20.90 12.39 1.17
C TYR A 73 -20.77 11.88 -0.27
N PRO A 74 -21.76 12.17 -1.15
CA PRO A 74 -21.72 11.72 -2.52
C PRO A 74 -20.50 12.30 -3.26
N ALA A 75 -19.63 11.41 -3.74
CA ALA A 75 -18.42 11.78 -4.45
C ALA A 75 -18.56 11.55 -5.96
N ASN A 76 -18.00 12.43 -6.77
CA ASN A 76 -17.89 12.21 -8.21
C ASN A 76 -16.82 11.14 -8.49
N SER A 77 -17.16 10.13 -9.32
CA SER A 77 -16.25 9.02 -9.65
C SER A 77 -14.93 9.50 -10.26
N PHE A 78 -14.97 10.46 -11.18
CA PHE A 78 -13.81 10.99 -11.84
C PHE A 78 -12.88 11.73 -10.87
N ASN A 79 -13.45 12.59 -10.01
CA ASN A 79 -12.69 13.30 -8.98
C ASN A 79 -12.07 12.32 -7.96
N THR A 80 -12.79 11.24 -7.64
CA THR A 80 -12.29 10.19 -6.73
C THR A 80 -11.10 9.44 -7.35
N ILE A 81 -11.17 9.12 -8.66
CA ILE A 81 -10.04 8.50 -9.39
C ILE A 81 -8.83 9.44 -9.41
N ILE A 82 -9.03 10.71 -9.78
CA ILE A 82 -7.95 11.71 -9.77
C ILE A 82 -7.33 11.83 -8.38
N SER A 83 -8.16 11.90 -7.33
CA SER A 83 -7.67 12.00 -5.96
C SER A 83 -6.84 10.78 -5.54
N MET A 84 -7.22 9.58 -5.99
CA MET A 84 -6.47 8.35 -5.73
C MET A 84 -5.13 8.34 -6.44
N LEU A 85 -5.06 8.73 -7.72
CA LEU A 85 -3.81 8.83 -8.47
C LEU A 85 -2.85 9.85 -7.85
N ILE A 86 -3.37 11.00 -7.41
CA ILE A 86 -2.57 12.02 -6.69
C ILE A 86 -2.10 11.48 -5.32
N CYS A 87 -2.92 10.69 -4.62
CA CYS A 87 -2.51 10.03 -3.39
C CYS A 87 -1.25 9.18 -3.60
N TYR A 88 -1.24 8.33 -4.64
CA TYR A 88 -0.11 7.47 -4.92
C TYR A 88 1.12 8.25 -5.42
N LEU A 89 0.92 9.32 -6.21
CA LEU A 89 2.00 10.23 -6.61
C LEU A 89 2.68 10.85 -5.37
N VAL A 90 1.90 11.34 -4.42
CA VAL A 90 2.45 11.94 -3.19
C VAL A 90 3.12 10.88 -2.31
N ASN A 91 2.55 9.69 -2.21
CA ASN A 91 3.11 8.59 -1.43
C ASN A 91 4.42 8.02 -2.03
N SER A 92 4.66 8.19 -3.32
CA SER A 92 5.93 7.78 -3.94
C SER A 92 7.12 8.62 -3.47
N VAL A 93 6.86 9.89 -3.08
CA VAL A 93 7.88 10.81 -2.56
C VAL A 93 7.86 10.84 -1.03
N THR A 94 6.67 10.92 -0.44
CA THR A 94 6.50 11.14 1.00
C THR A 94 5.51 10.14 1.58
N PRO A 95 5.97 9.09 2.27
CA PRO A 95 5.11 8.02 2.77
C PRO A 95 3.97 8.56 3.65
N ARG A 96 2.76 8.04 3.43
CA ARG A 96 1.53 8.32 4.21
C ARG A 96 0.95 9.74 4.10
N ILE A 97 1.61 10.68 3.43
CA ILE A 97 1.05 12.04 3.22
C ILE A 97 0.00 12.02 2.09
N GLY A 98 0.07 11.07 1.19
CA GLY A 98 -0.89 10.93 0.09
C GLY A 98 -2.34 10.76 0.56
N GLU A 99 -2.60 10.14 1.72
CA GLU A 99 -3.94 10.04 2.29
C GLU A 99 -4.53 11.43 2.59
N VAL A 100 -3.72 12.34 3.09
CA VAL A 100 -4.14 13.73 3.32
C VAL A 100 -4.30 14.46 1.99
N ALA A 101 -3.43 14.20 1.02
CA ALA A 101 -3.53 14.80 -0.31
C ALA A 101 -4.84 14.42 -1.00
N ARG A 102 -5.24 13.12 -1.01
CA ARG A 102 -6.52 12.70 -1.62
C ARG A 102 -7.74 13.32 -0.94
N CYS A 103 -7.74 13.45 0.40
CA CYS A 103 -8.78 14.15 1.13
C CYS A 103 -8.86 15.63 0.73
N SER A 104 -7.71 16.28 0.55
CA SER A 104 -7.63 17.69 0.14
C SER A 104 -8.15 17.91 -1.29
N VAL A 105 -7.92 16.96 -2.19
CA VAL A 105 -8.50 16.99 -3.55
C VAL A 105 -10.02 16.96 -3.48
N LEU A 106 -10.63 15.99 -2.77
CA LEU A 106 -12.09 15.89 -2.64
C LEU A 106 -12.71 17.06 -1.86
N LEU A 107 -11.99 17.64 -0.90
CA LEU A 107 -12.43 18.88 -0.25
C LEU A 107 -12.59 20.01 -1.27
N LYS A 108 -11.65 20.15 -2.21
CA LYS A 108 -11.69 21.20 -3.24
C LYS A 108 -12.70 20.90 -4.35
N THR A 109 -12.78 19.65 -4.79
CA THR A 109 -13.63 19.26 -5.93
C THR A 109 -15.08 18.99 -5.55
N ASP A 110 -15.33 18.24 -4.48
CA ASP A 110 -16.65 17.73 -4.10
C ASP A 110 -17.17 18.29 -2.76
N LYS A 111 -16.36 19.18 -2.10
CA LYS A 111 -16.69 19.77 -0.79
C LYS A 111 -16.78 18.76 0.35
N ILE A 112 -16.17 17.60 0.22
CA ILE A 112 -16.19 16.56 1.24
C ILE A 112 -15.21 16.92 2.35
N PRO A 113 -15.64 16.98 3.63
CA PRO A 113 -14.78 17.33 4.74
C PRO A 113 -13.65 16.30 4.96
N ILE A 114 -12.42 16.77 5.25
CA ILE A 114 -11.26 15.90 5.50
C ILE A 114 -11.55 14.84 6.59
N PRO A 115 -12.18 15.16 7.75
CA PRO A 115 -12.45 14.15 8.77
C PRO A 115 -13.35 13.00 8.29
N ALA A 116 -14.36 13.29 7.45
CA ALA A 116 -15.22 12.27 6.86
C ALA A 116 -14.44 11.33 5.94
N SER A 117 -13.61 11.91 5.06
CA SER A 117 -12.73 11.13 4.17
C SER A 117 -11.75 10.26 4.95
N LEU A 118 -11.11 10.78 6.01
CA LEU A 118 -10.15 10.04 6.83
C LEU A 118 -10.78 8.83 7.54
N GLY A 119 -12.04 8.95 8.01
CA GLY A 119 -12.75 7.84 8.61
C GLY A 119 -12.95 6.66 7.64
N THR A 120 -13.33 6.94 6.39
CA THR A 120 -13.49 5.90 5.36
C THR A 120 -12.16 5.26 4.95
N ILE A 121 -11.07 6.05 4.93
CA ILE A 121 -9.71 5.55 4.63
C ILE A 121 -9.26 4.53 5.68
N PHE A 122 -9.54 4.79 6.94
CA PHE A 122 -9.18 3.86 8.01
C PHE A 122 -9.89 2.51 7.84
N THR A 123 -11.17 2.54 7.50
CA THR A 123 -11.95 1.34 7.18
C THR A 123 -11.34 0.56 6.02
N GLU A 124 -10.94 1.26 4.95
CA GLU A 124 -10.24 0.67 3.81
C GLU A 124 -8.96 -0.07 4.25
N ARG A 125 -8.15 0.54 5.13
CA ARG A 125 -6.92 -0.07 5.64
C ARG A 125 -7.17 -1.34 6.46
N ILE A 126 -8.22 -1.37 7.28
CA ILE A 126 -8.58 -2.58 8.05
C ILE A 126 -8.91 -3.73 7.10
N ILE A 127 -9.73 -3.48 6.07
CA ILE A 127 -10.11 -4.53 5.11
C ILE A 127 -8.91 -5.03 4.32
N ASP A 128 -8.07 -4.13 3.81
CA ASP A 128 -6.85 -4.51 3.09
C ASP A 128 -5.90 -5.33 3.98
N ALA A 129 -5.78 -4.96 5.26
CA ALA A 129 -5.01 -5.73 6.24
C ALA A 129 -5.61 -7.12 6.49
N LEU A 130 -6.94 -7.24 6.64
CA LEU A 130 -7.60 -8.53 6.82
C LEU A 130 -7.38 -9.47 5.62
N VAL A 131 -7.46 -8.95 4.38
CA VAL A 131 -7.18 -9.76 3.18
C VAL A 131 -5.71 -10.15 3.11
N LEU A 132 -4.79 -9.21 3.40
CA LEU A 132 -3.34 -9.50 3.43
C LEU A 132 -3.01 -10.61 4.45
N PHE A 133 -3.46 -10.45 5.70
CA PHE A 133 -3.20 -11.43 6.75
C PHE A 133 -3.94 -12.76 6.51
N GLY A 134 -5.13 -12.73 5.92
CA GLY A 134 -5.85 -13.92 5.50
C GLY A 134 -5.08 -14.70 4.43
N GLY A 135 -4.58 -14.01 3.40
CA GLY A 135 -3.75 -14.62 2.35
C GLY A 135 -2.42 -15.15 2.89
N LEU A 136 -1.73 -14.38 3.75
CA LEU A 136 -0.53 -14.85 4.44
C LEU A 136 -0.81 -16.08 5.30
N GLY A 137 -1.96 -16.12 6.01
CA GLY A 137 -2.36 -17.27 6.81
C GLY A 137 -2.56 -18.52 5.95
N ILE A 138 -3.19 -18.41 4.78
CA ILE A 138 -3.35 -19.52 3.84
C ILE A 138 -1.99 -20.01 3.35
N ILE A 139 -1.10 -19.09 2.91
CA ILE A 139 0.25 -19.44 2.46
C ILE A 139 1.04 -20.10 3.60
N PHE A 140 0.92 -19.60 4.83
CA PHE A 140 1.58 -20.18 6.00
C PHE A 140 1.11 -21.61 6.27
N LEU A 141 -0.18 -21.89 6.12
CA LEU A 141 -0.71 -23.24 6.31
C LEU A 141 -0.28 -24.21 5.21
N THR A 142 -0.15 -23.73 3.97
CA THR A 142 0.24 -24.58 2.81
C THR A 142 1.76 -24.76 2.68
N GLU A 143 2.56 -23.75 3.07
CA GLU A 143 4.02 -23.72 2.89
C GLU A 143 4.77 -23.58 4.23
N PHE A 144 4.23 -24.16 5.30
CA PHE A 144 4.71 -23.96 6.66
C PHE A 144 6.23 -24.18 6.82
N GLN A 145 6.76 -25.27 6.25
CA GLN A 145 8.18 -25.59 6.42
C GLN A 145 9.08 -24.56 5.73
N ARG A 146 8.77 -24.20 4.48
CA ARG A 146 9.55 -23.20 3.71
C ARG A 146 9.48 -21.83 4.34
N LEU A 147 8.31 -21.41 4.81
CA LEU A 147 8.17 -20.12 5.48
C LEU A 147 8.87 -20.07 6.83
N ARG A 148 8.82 -21.15 7.62
CA ARG A 148 9.58 -21.27 8.86
C ARG A 148 11.06 -21.03 8.60
N ASP A 149 11.61 -21.69 7.57
CA ASP A 149 13.03 -21.59 7.24
C ASP A 149 13.39 -20.19 6.69
N LEU A 150 12.53 -19.62 5.86
CA LEU A 150 12.65 -18.23 5.40
C LEU A 150 12.68 -17.24 6.57
N PHE A 151 11.74 -17.33 7.49
CA PHE A 151 11.73 -16.45 8.67
C PHE A 151 12.91 -16.69 9.58
N ALA A 152 13.35 -17.94 9.77
CA ALA A 152 14.53 -18.27 10.54
C ALA A 152 15.79 -17.59 9.96
N VAL A 153 15.99 -17.65 8.64
CA VAL A 153 17.11 -16.98 7.95
C VAL A 153 17.01 -15.45 8.06
N MET A 154 15.84 -14.89 7.82
CA MET A 154 15.64 -13.43 7.93
C MET A 154 15.93 -12.91 9.34
N PHE A 155 15.44 -13.61 10.37
CA PHE A 155 15.64 -13.21 11.77
C PHE A 155 17.06 -13.49 12.27
N SER A 156 17.69 -14.58 11.85
CA SER A 156 19.09 -14.85 12.22
C SER A 156 20.05 -13.78 11.67
N ASN A 157 19.81 -13.31 10.45
CA ASN A 157 20.58 -12.24 9.83
C ASN A 157 20.37 -10.88 10.51
N ILE A 158 19.19 -10.61 11.05
CA ILE A 158 18.86 -9.34 11.73
C ILE A 158 19.27 -9.36 13.20
N LEU A 159 19.14 -10.51 13.88
CA LEU A 159 19.30 -10.64 15.34
C LEU A 159 20.60 -11.37 15.76
N GLY A 160 21.50 -11.65 14.83
CA GLY A 160 22.84 -12.18 15.18
C GLY A 160 22.83 -13.57 15.79
N GLY A 161 22.10 -14.54 15.24
CA GLY A 161 22.29 -15.95 15.57
C GLY A 161 21.55 -16.46 16.82
N MET A 162 20.41 -15.88 17.18
CA MET A 162 19.54 -16.46 18.23
C MET A 162 18.89 -17.76 17.71
N GLU A 163 19.31 -18.90 18.20
CA GLU A 163 18.88 -20.25 17.81
C GLU A 163 17.37 -20.55 18.06
N ASN A 164 16.60 -19.63 18.65
CA ASN A 164 15.20 -19.81 19.01
C ASN A 164 14.24 -18.84 18.28
N SER A 165 14.20 -18.90 16.94
CA SER A 165 13.26 -18.11 16.13
C SER A 165 11.78 -18.37 16.46
N LEU A 166 11.42 -19.55 16.97
CA LEU A 166 10.07 -19.91 17.43
C LEU A 166 9.61 -19.05 18.62
N TRP A 167 10.49 -18.76 19.59
CA TRP A 167 10.17 -17.89 20.72
C TRP A 167 9.95 -16.44 20.31
N LEU A 168 10.65 -15.96 19.27
CA LEU A 168 10.46 -14.62 18.73
C LEU A 168 9.14 -14.50 17.97
N LEU A 169 8.79 -15.49 17.14
CA LEU A 169 7.49 -15.55 16.48
C LEU A 169 6.36 -15.63 17.49
N THR A 170 6.49 -16.50 18.50
CA THR A 170 5.52 -16.61 19.58
C THR A 170 5.43 -15.32 20.38
N GLY A 171 6.58 -14.68 20.67
CA GLY A 171 6.64 -13.38 21.36
C GLY A 171 5.94 -12.27 20.53
N MET A 172 6.17 -12.20 19.22
CA MET A 172 5.49 -11.23 18.35
C MET A 172 3.97 -11.46 18.30
N VAL A 173 3.52 -12.73 18.22
CA VAL A 173 2.10 -13.08 18.26
C VAL A 173 1.49 -12.72 19.61
N VAL A 174 2.16 -13.02 20.73
CA VAL A 174 1.73 -12.66 22.08
C VAL A 174 1.65 -11.15 22.26
N VAL A 175 2.64 -10.40 21.77
CA VAL A 175 2.63 -8.91 21.81
C VAL A 175 1.50 -8.36 20.96
N ALA A 176 1.26 -8.92 19.77
CA ALA A 176 0.16 -8.51 18.89
C ALA A 176 -1.21 -8.77 19.55
N ILE A 177 -1.41 -9.97 20.09
CA ILE A 177 -2.65 -10.34 20.80
C ILE A 177 -2.81 -9.48 22.06
N GLY A 178 -1.74 -9.31 22.85
CA GLY A 178 -1.73 -8.45 24.03
C GLY A 178 -2.04 -7.00 23.70
N GLY A 179 -1.52 -6.50 22.57
CA GLY A 179 -1.83 -5.17 22.03
C GLY A 179 -3.31 -5.01 21.66
N ILE A 180 -3.89 -6.01 20.98
CA ILE A 180 -5.32 -6.03 20.62
C ILE A 180 -6.19 -6.06 21.87
N ILE A 181 -5.87 -6.94 22.84
CA ILE A 181 -6.58 -7.05 24.11
C ILE A 181 -6.44 -5.75 24.93
N GLY A 182 -5.23 -5.20 25.02
CA GLY A 182 -4.97 -3.94 25.70
C GLY A 182 -5.75 -2.77 25.07
N LEU A 183 -5.80 -2.72 23.72
CA LEU A 183 -6.59 -1.75 22.98
C LEU A 183 -8.09 -1.90 23.25
N PHE A 184 -8.60 -3.12 23.30
CA PHE A 184 -10.00 -3.40 23.62
C PHE A 184 -10.38 -2.92 25.03
N PHE A 185 -9.53 -3.20 26.05
CA PHE A 185 -9.74 -2.71 27.41
C PHE A 185 -9.58 -1.19 27.52
N PHE A 186 -8.61 -0.60 26.79
CA PHE A 186 -8.44 0.85 26.72
C PHE A 186 -9.69 1.54 26.18
N LEU A 187 -10.29 0.99 25.11
CA LEU A 187 -11.52 1.54 24.51
C LEU A 187 -12.75 1.44 25.41
N ARG A 188 -12.79 0.44 26.33
CA ARG A 188 -13.86 0.27 27.32
C ARG A 188 -13.65 1.06 28.60
N SER A 189 -12.45 1.58 28.83
CA SER A 189 -12.09 2.25 30.09
C SER A 189 -12.64 3.69 30.13
N GLU A 190 -13.47 3.99 31.13
CA GLU A 190 -13.92 5.36 31.39
C GLU A 190 -12.79 6.30 31.82
N ARG A 191 -11.75 5.77 32.48
CA ARG A 191 -10.55 6.55 32.84
C ARG A 191 -9.75 7.01 31.63
N ALA A 192 -9.81 6.27 30.52
CA ALA A 192 -9.14 6.63 29.27
C ALA A 192 -9.80 7.82 28.53
N ARG A 193 -11.01 8.25 28.95
CA ARG A 193 -11.74 9.37 28.34
C ARG A 193 -11.30 10.76 28.85
N GLN A 194 -10.31 10.85 29.72
CA GLN A 194 -9.84 12.12 30.30
C GLN A 194 -8.51 12.57 29.70
N GLY A 195 -8.35 13.89 29.50
CA GLY A 195 -7.10 14.51 29.04
C GLY A 195 -6.69 14.16 27.61
N ILE A 196 -5.38 13.98 27.39
CA ILE A 196 -4.79 13.63 26.08
C ILE A 196 -5.23 12.21 25.65
N ALA A 197 -5.35 11.29 26.60
CA ALA A 197 -5.87 9.94 26.35
C ALA A 197 -7.33 9.98 25.88
N GLY A 198 -8.14 10.93 26.35
CA GLY A 198 -9.52 11.15 25.89
C GLY A 198 -9.60 11.54 24.41
N LYS A 199 -8.75 12.46 23.96
CA LYS A 199 -8.68 12.82 22.53
C LYS A 199 -8.31 11.64 21.62
N PHE A 200 -7.39 10.79 22.10
CA PHE A 200 -7.01 9.56 21.39
C PHE A 200 -8.13 8.52 21.40
N HIS A 201 -8.80 8.35 22.54
CA HIS A 201 -9.97 7.47 22.69
C HIS A 201 -11.12 7.91 21.76
N ASP A 202 -11.43 9.22 21.68
CA ASP A 202 -12.50 9.75 20.84
C ASP A 202 -12.16 9.61 19.35
N ALA A 203 -10.91 9.87 18.97
CA ALA A 203 -10.43 9.62 17.62
C ALA A 203 -10.58 8.14 17.24
N LEU A 204 -10.14 7.22 18.10
CA LEU A 204 -10.20 5.79 17.88
C LEU A 204 -11.66 5.26 17.89
N SER A 205 -12.52 5.75 18.79
CA SER A 205 -13.94 5.40 18.81
C SER A 205 -14.67 5.91 17.55
N THR A 206 -14.31 7.09 17.07
CA THR A 206 -14.83 7.64 15.81
C THR A 206 -14.36 6.81 14.61
N MET A 207 -13.10 6.37 14.61
CA MET A 207 -12.57 5.47 13.59
C MET A 207 -13.27 4.10 13.59
N LEU A 208 -13.56 3.53 14.77
CA LEU A 208 -14.32 2.27 14.89
C LEU A 208 -15.78 2.43 14.49
N LYS A 209 -16.42 3.56 14.81
CA LYS A 209 -17.77 3.88 14.31
C LYS A 209 -17.79 4.06 12.80
N ALA A 210 -16.75 4.69 12.23
CA ALA A 210 -16.60 4.83 10.79
C ALA A 210 -16.37 3.46 10.10
N SER A 211 -15.67 2.50 10.76
CA SER A 211 -15.54 1.14 10.21
C SER A 211 -16.85 0.37 10.20
N GLN A 212 -17.83 0.73 11.03
CA GLN A 212 -19.20 0.19 10.95
C GLN A 212 -19.95 0.70 9.70
N SER A 213 -19.44 1.73 8.99
CA SER A 213 -20.04 2.21 7.72
C SER A 213 -20.11 1.13 6.65
N ILE A 214 -19.25 0.10 6.71
CA ILE A 214 -19.33 -1.09 5.84
C ILE A 214 -20.69 -1.78 5.96
N PHE A 215 -21.25 -1.87 7.16
CA PHE A 215 -22.56 -2.48 7.40
C PHE A 215 -23.73 -1.59 6.95
N ARG A 216 -23.46 -0.31 6.63
CA ARG A 216 -24.42 0.66 6.09
C ARG A 216 -24.29 0.85 4.58
N LEU A 217 -23.40 0.11 3.92
CA LEU A 217 -23.24 0.18 2.47
C LEU A 217 -24.57 -0.15 1.78
N GLN A 218 -25.05 0.74 0.93
CA GLN A 218 -26.24 0.50 0.11
C GLN A 218 -26.06 -0.70 -0.84
N LYS A 219 -24.83 -0.96 -1.28
CA LYS A 219 -24.46 -2.03 -2.20
C LYS A 219 -23.22 -2.78 -1.71
N PRO A 220 -23.31 -3.56 -0.60
CA PRO A 220 -22.14 -4.22 0.00
C PRO A 220 -21.46 -5.20 -0.95
N TRP A 221 -22.21 -5.86 -1.83
CA TRP A 221 -21.65 -6.78 -2.82
C TRP A 221 -20.67 -6.09 -3.78
N LEU A 222 -20.94 -4.83 -4.22
CA LEU A 222 -20.01 -4.07 -5.05
C LEU A 222 -18.69 -3.78 -4.33
N PHE A 223 -18.74 -3.54 -3.03
CA PHE A 223 -17.54 -3.35 -2.23
C PHE A 223 -16.64 -4.60 -2.24
N PHE A 224 -17.22 -5.78 -2.06
CA PHE A 224 -16.48 -7.04 -2.13
C PHE A 224 -15.99 -7.35 -3.55
N VAL A 225 -16.80 -7.05 -4.58
CA VAL A 225 -16.37 -7.17 -5.99
C VAL A 225 -15.15 -6.27 -6.27
N HIS A 226 -15.20 -4.99 -5.89
CA HIS A 226 -14.03 -4.12 -6.09
C HIS A 226 -12.83 -4.60 -5.27
N THR A 227 -13.03 -5.11 -4.06
CA THR A 227 -11.95 -5.70 -3.25
C THR A 227 -11.33 -6.89 -3.98
N ALA A 228 -12.13 -7.83 -4.46
CA ALA A 228 -11.63 -8.97 -5.24
C ALA A 228 -10.89 -8.52 -6.51
N LEU A 229 -11.44 -7.56 -7.27
CA LEU A 229 -10.80 -7.02 -8.48
C LEU A 229 -9.46 -6.35 -8.17
N ILE A 230 -9.33 -5.63 -7.05
CA ILE A 230 -8.06 -5.04 -6.60
C ILE A 230 -7.00 -6.13 -6.40
N TRP A 231 -7.33 -7.18 -5.64
CA TRP A 231 -6.37 -8.23 -5.31
C TRP A 231 -6.05 -9.11 -6.52
N LEU A 232 -7.03 -9.41 -7.37
CA LEU A 232 -6.79 -10.11 -8.65
C LEU A 232 -5.91 -9.28 -9.59
N ALA A 233 -6.15 -7.97 -9.71
CA ALA A 233 -5.31 -7.10 -10.51
C ALA A 233 -3.87 -6.99 -9.95
N LEU A 234 -3.69 -7.00 -8.62
CA LEU A 234 -2.36 -7.04 -8.00
C LEU A 234 -1.63 -8.37 -8.30
N VAL A 235 -2.33 -9.52 -8.27
CA VAL A 235 -1.75 -10.80 -8.71
C VAL A 235 -1.38 -10.75 -10.18
N ALA A 236 -2.29 -10.25 -11.05
CA ALA A 236 -2.04 -10.13 -12.47
C ALA A 236 -0.85 -9.20 -12.78
N MET A 237 -0.72 -8.08 -12.06
CA MET A 237 0.41 -7.16 -12.18
C MET A 237 1.74 -7.87 -11.88
N ASN A 238 1.83 -8.58 -10.75
CA ASN A 238 3.03 -9.35 -10.42
C ASN A 238 3.31 -10.45 -11.45
N TYR A 239 2.27 -11.12 -11.95
CA TYR A 239 2.40 -12.13 -12.99
C TYR A 239 2.94 -11.52 -14.30
N PHE A 240 2.47 -10.35 -14.71
CA PHE A 240 2.99 -9.66 -15.91
C PHE A 240 4.43 -9.19 -15.73
N PHE A 241 4.81 -8.73 -14.53
CA PHE A 241 6.22 -8.47 -14.23
C PHE A 241 7.09 -9.73 -14.30
N LEU A 242 6.60 -10.88 -13.82
CA LEU A 242 7.31 -12.16 -13.98
C LEU A 242 7.48 -12.52 -15.47
N LYS A 243 6.43 -12.34 -16.28
CA LYS A 243 6.49 -12.61 -17.73
C LYS A 243 7.38 -11.66 -18.51
N SER A 244 7.67 -10.49 -17.97
CA SER A 244 8.48 -9.49 -18.66
C SER A 244 9.98 -9.76 -18.63
N LEU A 245 10.47 -10.61 -17.73
CA LEU A 245 11.89 -10.90 -17.58
C LEU A 245 12.22 -12.33 -18.06
N PRO A 246 13.29 -12.53 -18.85
CA PRO A 246 13.72 -13.87 -19.29
C PRO A 246 13.91 -14.86 -18.13
N ASP A 247 14.49 -14.39 -17.01
CA ASP A 247 14.81 -15.23 -15.85
C ASP A 247 13.58 -15.71 -15.06
N THR A 248 12.41 -15.09 -15.26
CA THR A 248 11.19 -15.35 -14.50
C THR A 248 9.98 -15.69 -15.36
N GLN A 249 10.09 -15.63 -16.69
CA GLN A 249 8.96 -15.81 -17.62
C GLN A 249 8.26 -17.16 -17.48
N ASP A 250 8.96 -18.19 -17.03
CA ASP A 250 8.40 -19.55 -16.86
C ASP A 250 7.66 -19.72 -15.53
N PHE A 251 7.74 -18.73 -14.63
CA PHE A 251 7.04 -18.81 -13.35
C PHE A 251 5.53 -18.61 -13.53
N GLY A 252 4.78 -19.44 -12.79
CA GLY A 252 3.33 -19.43 -12.82
C GLY A 252 2.68 -18.39 -11.90
N VAL A 253 1.36 -18.30 -11.98
CA VAL A 253 0.53 -17.41 -11.14
C VAL A 253 0.75 -17.64 -9.64
N TYR A 254 1.11 -18.86 -9.22
CA TYR A 254 1.40 -19.19 -7.84
C TYR A 254 2.55 -18.34 -7.28
N VAL A 255 3.64 -18.19 -8.04
CA VAL A 255 4.77 -17.33 -7.63
C VAL A 255 4.33 -15.86 -7.53
N ALA A 256 3.46 -15.38 -8.43
CA ALA A 256 2.90 -14.04 -8.34
C ALA A 256 2.06 -13.82 -7.06
N ILE A 257 1.33 -14.84 -6.62
CA ILE A 257 0.58 -14.82 -5.35
C ILE A 257 1.53 -14.76 -4.16
N LEU A 258 2.59 -15.57 -4.15
CA LEU A 258 3.61 -15.55 -3.09
C LEU A 258 4.28 -14.17 -3.00
N ILE A 259 4.65 -13.59 -4.14
CA ILE A 259 5.25 -12.24 -4.22
C ILE A 259 4.28 -11.19 -3.67
N LEU A 260 2.99 -11.26 -4.05
CA LEU A 260 1.99 -10.30 -3.57
C LEU A 260 1.86 -10.32 -2.05
N PHE A 261 1.69 -11.49 -1.45
CA PHE A 261 1.41 -11.57 -0.02
C PHE A 261 2.68 -11.47 0.83
N ILE A 262 3.75 -12.16 0.49
CA ILE A 262 5.00 -12.13 1.26
C ILE A 262 5.78 -10.85 0.96
N GLY A 263 5.94 -10.47 -0.30
CA GLY A 263 6.56 -9.19 -0.69
C GLY A 263 5.78 -7.97 -0.18
N GLY A 264 4.46 -8.11 -0.05
CA GLY A 264 3.58 -7.09 0.56
C GLY A 264 3.96 -6.70 2.00
N LEU A 265 4.60 -7.60 2.76
CA LEU A 265 5.16 -7.27 4.08
C LEU A 265 6.23 -6.17 4.00
N GLY A 266 6.99 -6.10 2.91
CA GLY A 266 7.98 -5.05 2.68
C GLY A 266 7.36 -3.66 2.56
N TRP A 267 6.15 -3.56 2.02
CA TRP A 267 5.39 -2.32 1.94
C TRP A 267 4.77 -1.88 3.28
N ALA A 268 4.61 -2.80 4.22
CA ALA A 268 4.10 -2.48 5.56
C ALA A 268 5.13 -1.70 6.39
N LEU A 269 6.43 -1.84 6.10
CA LEU A 269 7.49 -1.13 6.77
C LEU A 269 7.50 0.36 6.37
N PRO A 270 7.87 1.27 7.30
CA PRO A 270 7.82 2.72 7.07
C PRO A 270 9.01 3.22 6.20
N VAL A 271 9.23 2.57 5.06
CA VAL A 271 10.26 2.93 4.09
C VAL A 271 9.61 3.50 2.83
N PRO A 272 10.09 4.62 2.28
CA PRO A 272 9.55 5.22 1.07
C PRO A 272 9.50 4.21 -0.09
N GLY A 273 8.31 3.99 -0.66
CA GLY A 273 8.12 3.07 -1.79
C GLY A 273 8.46 1.60 -1.51
N GLY A 274 8.70 1.19 -0.24
CA GLY A 274 9.17 -0.16 0.10
C GLY A 274 10.58 -0.45 -0.42
N ILE A 275 11.34 0.58 -0.84
CA ILE A 275 12.69 0.42 -1.42
C ILE A 275 13.61 -0.26 -0.41
N GLY A 276 14.35 -1.28 -0.87
CA GLY A 276 15.21 -2.11 -0.02
C GLY A 276 14.46 -3.22 0.69
N THR A 277 13.42 -2.92 1.46
CA THR A 277 12.67 -3.92 2.23
C THR A 277 11.96 -4.93 1.34
N THR A 278 11.26 -4.45 0.30
CA THR A 278 10.57 -5.32 -0.65
C THR A 278 11.57 -6.11 -1.50
N HIS A 279 12.67 -5.48 -1.94
CA HIS A 279 13.74 -6.16 -2.69
C HIS A 279 14.32 -7.32 -1.90
N TYR A 280 14.72 -7.06 -0.65
CA TYR A 280 15.28 -8.09 0.23
C TYR A 280 14.30 -9.24 0.47
N ILE A 281 13.05 -8.95 0.80
CA ILE A 281 12.02 -9.97 1.05
C ILE A 281 11.77 -10.82 -0.21
N ILE A 282 11.72 -10.22 -1.40
CA ILE A 282 11.53 -10.94 -2.66
C ILE A 282 12.70 -11.87 -2.93
N VAL A 283 13.94 -11.43 -2.74
CA VAL A 283 15.13 -12.27 -2.90
C VAL A 283 15.10 -13.45 -1.92
N GLN A 284 14.81 -13.19 -0.64
CA GLN A 284 14.69 -14.26 0.35
C GLN A 284 13.55 -15.23 0.03
N LEU A 285 12.43 -14.74 -0.50
CA LEU A 285 11.33 -15.57 -1.00
C LEU A 285 11.79 -16.48 -2.13
N PHE A 286 12.50 -15.95 -3.13
CA PHE A 286 13.01 -16.75 -4.25
C PHE A 286 13.93 -17.86 -3.76
N LEU A 287 14.86 -17.53 -2.88
CA LEU A 287 15.78 -18.51 -2.28
C LEU A 287 15.04 -19.62 -1.51
N ALA A 288 14.05 -19.25 -0.69
CA ALA A 288 13.25 -20.22 0.09
C ALA A 288 12.43 -21.18 -0.79
N PHE A 289 12.08 -20.75 -2.01
CA PHE A 289 11.37 -21.58 -3.00
C PHE A 289 12.31 -22.22 -4.03
N ASN A 290 13.64 -22.26 -3.75
CA ASN A 290 14.68 -22.79 -4.62
C ASN A 290 14.71 -22.13 -6.01
N LEU A 291 14.36 -20.85 -6.09
CA LEU A 291 14.46 -20.03 -7.29
C LEU A 291 15.77 -19.25 -7.28
N SER A 292 16.21 -18.75 -8.44
CA SER A 292 17.45 -18.01 -8.58
C SER A 292 17.45 -16.69 -7.79
N GLU A 293 18.52 -16.44 -7.05
CA GLU A 293 18.75 -15.17 -6.37
C GLU A 293 18.77 -14.01 -7.37
N THR A 294 19.48 -14.18 -8.49
CA THR A 294 19.56 -13.20 -9.57
C THR A 294 18.17 -12.86 -10.12
N ALA A 295 17.32 -13.88 -10.35
CA ALA A 295 15.96 -13.66 -10.80
C ALA A 295 15.14 -12.88 -9.77
N GLY A 296 15.33 -13.13 -8.47
CA GLY A 296 14.69 -12.35 -7.39
C GLY A 296 15.15 -10.90 -7.36
N GLN A 297 16.46 -10.66 -7.54
CA GLN A 297 17.04 -9.32 -7.61
C GLN A 297 16.49 -8.54 -8.82
N ASN A 298 16.51 -9.16 -10.01
CA ASN A 298 16.01 -8.56 -11.25
C ASN A 298 14.52 -8.25 -11.16
N PHE A 299 13.71 -9.20 -10.67
CA PHE A 299 12.29 -8.99 -10.47
C PHE A 299 12.00 -7.86 -9.47
N GLY A 300 12.67 -7.86 -8.32
CA GLY A 300 12.51 -6.82 -7.29
C GLY A 300 12.81 -5.43 -7.84
N LEU A 301 13.93 -5.29 -8.56
CA LEU A 301 14.36 -4.03 -9.15
C LEU A 301 13.37 -3.55 -10.23
N LEU A 302 13.00 -4.44 -11.17
CA LEU A 302 12.08 -4.11 -12.25
C LEU A 302 10.70 -3.73 -11.72
N SER A 303 10.10 -4.57 -10.89
CA SER A 303 8.73 -4.38 -10.42
C SER A 303 8.56 -3.11 -9.59
N ASN A 304 9.50 -2.83 -8.68
CA ASN A 304 9.47 -1.59 -7.89
C ASN A 304 9.78 -0.37 -8.75
N GLY A 305 10.82 -0.41 -9.58
CA GLY A 305 11.21 0.69 -10.45
C GLY A 305 10.11 1.05 -11.45
N ALA A 306 9.54 0.05 -12.12
CA ALA A 306 8.44 0.24 -13.06
C ALA A 306 7.19 0.77 -12.38
N THR A 307 6.80 0.20 -11.23
CA THR A 307 5.66 0.68 -10.45
C THR A 307 5.84 2.15 -10.06
N PHE A 308 7.05 2.54 -9.64
CA PHE A 308 7.37 3.93 -9.31
C PHE A 308 7.21 4.86 -10.53
N ILE A 309 7.79 4.48 -11.68
CA ILE A 309 7.69 5.27 -12.93
C ILE A 309 6.24 5.40 -13.39
N PHE A 310 5.48 4.30 -13.42
CA PHE A 310 4.07 4.32 -13.83
C PHE A 310 3.22 5.14 -12.87
N THR A 311 3.48 5.06 -11.57
CA THR A 311 2.79 5.86 -10.56
C THR A 311 3.03 7.35 -10.76
N ILE A 312 4.27 7.75 -11.03
CA ILE A 312 4.59 9.16 -11.35
C ILE A 312 3.86 9.59 -12.63
N PHE A 313 3.92 8.78 -13.68
CA PHE A 313 3.29 9.08 -14.96
C PHE A 313 1.77 9.31 -14.83
N PHE A 314 1.04 8.35 -14.25
CA PHE A 314 -0.40 8.47 -14.04
C PHE A 314 -0.75 9.57 -13.06
N GLY A 315 0.05 9.74 -12.01
CA GLY A 315 -0.14 10.75 -11.00
C GLY A 315 0.05 12.18 -11.52
N LEU A 316 1.04 12.41 -12.39
CA LEU A 316 1.25 13.71 -13.04
C LEU A 316 0.09 14.06 -13.97
N ILE A 317 -0.41 13.10 -14.75
CA ILE A 317 -1.62 13.31 -15.58
C ILE A 317 -2.80 13.71 -14.69
N ALA A 318 -3.01 12.98 -13.59
CA ALA A 318 -4.08 13.30 -12.65
C ALA A 318 -3.92 14.67 -11.99
N TRP A 319 -2.69 15.06 -11.68
CA TRP A 319 -2.38 16.38 -11.14
C TRP A 319 -2.74 17.51 -12.12
N LEU A 320 -2.38 17.37 -13.39
CA LEU A 320 -2.75 18.34 -14.43
C LEU A 320 -4.27 18.43 -14.61
N LEU A 321 -4.96 17.28 -14.63
CA LEU A 321 -6.43 17.25 -14.69
C LEU A 321 -7.07 17.93 -13.47
N PHE A 322 -6.53 17.72 -12.29
CA PHE A 322 -7.00 18.39 -11.07
C PHE A 322 -6.85 19.91 -11.14
N LEU A 323 -5.70 20.41 -11.59
CA LEU A 323 -5.46 21.84 -11.78
C LEU A 323 -6.47 22.44 -12.78
N TYR A 324 -6.74 21.72 -13.87
CA TYR A 324 -7.74 22.14 -14.86
C TYR A 324 -9.15 22.21 -14.25
N ILE A 325 -9.57 21.21 -13.47
CA ILE A 325 -10.89 21.19 -12.80
C ILE A 325 -11.02 22.37 -11.84
N VAL A 326 -9.98 22.65 -11.05
CA VAL A 326 -10.00 23.77 -10.08
C VAL A 326 -10.10 25.10 -10.83
N TYR A 327 -9.30 25.29 -11.88
CA TYR A 327 -9.34 26.49 -12.73
C TYR A 327 -10.73 26.72 -13.34
N GLN A 328 -11.36 25.71 -13.88
CA GLN A 328 -12.73 25.80 -14.46
C GLN A 328 -13.76 26.22 -13.40
N LYS A 329 -13.70 25.63 -12.20
CA LYS A 329 -14.61 25.99 -11.10
C LYS A 329 -14.41 27.42 -10.58
N GLU A 330 -13.18 27.94 -10.61
CA GLU A 330 -12.90 29.31 -10.24
C GLU A 330 -13.40 30.32 -11.30
N ASN A 331 -13.25 29.99 -12.58
CA ASN A 331 -13.75 30.82 -13.68
C ASN A 331 -15.28 30.89 -13.72
N GLN A 332 -15.98 29.77 -13.48
CA GLN A 332 -17.45 29.74 -13.38
C GLN A 332 -17.97 30.60 -12.20
N LYS A 333 -17.19 30.70 -11.11
CA LYS A 333 -17.56 31.59 -9.99
C LYS A 333 -17.36 33.07 -10.32
N LYS A 334 -16.37 33.39 -11.16
CA LYS A 334 -16.07 34.79 -11.56
C LYS A 334 -17.01 35.30 -12.64
N ASN A 335 -17.45 34.43 -13.54
CA ASN A 335 -18.38 34.71 -14.62
C ASN A 335 -19.57 33.74 -14.55
N PRO A 336 -20.55 33.98 -13.67
CA PRO A 336 -21.77 33.15 -13.62
C PRO A 336 -22.53 33.30 -14.94
N ASP A 337 -22.83 32.17 -15.57
CA ASP A 337 -23.59 32.12 -16.82
C ASP A 337 -24.98 32.73 -16.59
N PRO A 338 -25.36 33.81 -17.31
CA PRO A 338 -26.65 34.47 -17.08
C PRO A 338 -27.88 33.60 -17.36
N ALA A 339 -27.69 32.48 -18.06
CA ALA A 339 -28.76 31.54 -18.41
C ALA A 339 -29.27 30.66 -17.24
N ILE A 340 -28.59 30.66 -16.06
CA ILE A 340 -28.99 29.83 -14.89
C ILE A 340 -29.90 30.62 -13.93
N ASN A 341 -30.02 31.94 -14.12
CA ASN A 341 -30.83 32.83 -13.27
C ASN A 341 -32.11 33.33 -13.93
N SER A 342 -32.52 32.73 -15.05
CA SER A 342 -33.82 32.94 -15.73
C SER A 342 -34.71 31.69 -15.49
#